data_21e11f5765b0eacc5dc69ca0f485349f
#
_entry.id   21e11f5765b0eacc5dc69ca0f485349f
#
_cell.length_a   1.000
_cell.length_b   1.000
_cell.length_c   1.000
_cell.angle_alpha   90.00
_cell.angle_beta   90.00
_cell.angle_gamma   90.00
#
_symmetry.space_group_name_H-M   'P 1'
#
loop_
_entity.id
_entity.type
_entity.pdbx_description
1 polymer ?
#
loop_
_entity_poly.entity_id
_entity_poly.type
_entity_poly.pdbx_seq_one_letter_code
_entity_poly.pdbx_strand_id
1 'polypeptide(L)'
;MGYLRAALSAALVLTSVTAMAADYPAPKQGDWIAKDFKFHTGATMAELKLHYATVGEATGQPVLVLHGSGGSAASMLTPTFAGELFGPGQPLDAAKYYIIIPDGIGHGQSSKPSDGMKTAFPKYDYADIVDAQYRLVTEGLGLKHLRLVIGNSMGGMHTWIWAGKYPDLMDALVPMAAQPTEMAARNWMLRRMMIETIRNDPDYNGGNYAAQPRMMKYAIAAYGIASAGGTLGYQALAPTADKADKMVDDRLATPITADANDFIYQWQASRDYNPAAGLERIEATLLAINAADDERNPPETGITLEAMKRVKNGKLYLIPASPETRGHLTTGNAAFYKLKLQELLQTAPQRAM
;
A
#
# COMPACT_ATOMS: atom_id res chain seq x y z
N MET A 1 -59.72 43.99 4.26
CA MET A 1 -58.98 42.96 5.00
C MET A 1 -57.83 42.48 4.10
N GLY A 2 -56.68 43.07 4.32
CA GLY A 2 -55.48 42.74 3.51
C GLY A 2 -54.61 41.75 4.24
N TYR A 3 -54.20 40.67 3.57
CA TYR A 3 -53.22 39.69 4.08
C TYR A 3 -51.84 40.06 3.60
N LEU A 4 -50.99 40.53 4.50
CA LEU A 4 -49.54 40.65 4.29
C LEU A 4 -48.94 39.24 4.24
N ARG A 5 -48.33 38.87 3.13
CA ARG A 5 -47.46 37.68 3.04
C ARG A 5 -46.00 38.13 3.37
N ALA A 6 -45.53 37.66 4.51
CA ALA A 6 -44.11 37.77 4.85
C ALA A 6 -43.32 36.71 4.13
N ALA A 7 -42.39 37.08 3.25
CA ALA A 7 -41.41 36.20 2.62
C ALA A 7 -40.23 36.04 3.59
N LEU A 8 -40.04 34.83 4.12
CA LEU A 8 -38.83 34.44 4.85
C LEU A 8 -37.75 34.07 3.82
N SER A 9 -36.75 34.91 3.67
CA SER A 9 -35.53 34.59 2.92
C SER A 9 -34.59 33.77 3.82
N ALA A 10 -34.46 32.46 3.54
CA ALA A 10 -33.47 31.61 4.16
C ALA A 10 -32.11 31.88 3.51
N ALA A 11 -31.20 32.54 4.24
CA ALA A 11 -29.82 32.68 3.81
C ALA A 11 -29.08 31.33 4.00
N LEU A 12 -28.72 30.72 2.90
CA LEU A 12 -27.87 29.50 2.87
C LEU A 12 -26.43 29.94 3.21
N VAL A 13 -25.98 29.71 4.44
CA VAL A 13 -24.57 29.91 4.81
C VAL A 13 -23.77 28.71 4.25
N LEU A 14 -23.15 28.90 3.09
CA LEU A 14 -22.14 27.99 2.57
C LEU A 14 -20.88 28.13 3.45
N THR A 15 -20.71 27.22 4.40
CA THR A 15 -19.42 27.04 5.07
C THR A 15 -18.47 26.37 4.07
N SER A 16 -17.60 27.17 3.46
CA SER A 16 -16.46 26.66 2.70
C SER A 16 -15.54 25.91 3.68
N VAL A 17 -15.53 24.57 3.60
CA VAL A 17 -14.48 23.75 4.21
C VAL A 17 -13.21 24.07 3.41
N THR A 18 -12.38 24.96 3.92
CA THR A 18 -11.02 25.15 3.42
C THR A 18 -10.28 23.84 3.66
N ALA A 19 -10.00 23.09 2.58
CA ALA A 19 -9.03 22.01 2.65
C ALA A 19 -7.72 22.61 3.18
N MET A 20 -7.30 22.21 4.39
CA MET A 20 -6.00 22.59 4.91
C MET A 20 -4.95 22.11 3.90
N ALA A 21 -4.16 23.04 3.37
CA ALA A 21 -3.01 22.68 2.52
C ALA A 21 -2.09 21.76 3.34
N ALA A 22 -1.55 20.73 2.72
CA ALA A 22 -0.58 19.86 3.37
C ALA A 22 0.65 20.69 3.79
N ASP A 23 1.19 20.45 4.97
CA ASP A 23 2.34 21.17 5.52
C ASP A 23 3.67 20.73 4.87
N TYR A 24 3.63 20.07 3.71
CA TYR A 24 4.81 19.63 2.95
C TYR A 24 4.70 20.03 1.47
N PRO A 25 5.83 20.10 0.72
CA PRO A 25 5.83 20.51 -0.68
C PRO A 25 4.91 19.64 -1.55
N ALA A 26 4.27 20.25 -2.55
CA ALA A 26 3.44 19.52 -3.49
C ALA A 26 4.24 18.39 -4.18
N PRO A 27 3.67 17.19 -4.32
CA PRO A 27 4.35 16.08 -4.98
C PRO A 27 4.65 16.40 -6.46
N LYS A 28 5.87 16.07 -6.89
CA LYS A 28 6.28 16.12 -8.31
C LYS A 28 6.04 14.74 -8.92
N GLN A 29 5.37 14.68 -10.07
CA GLN A 29 5.11 13.42 -10.79
C GLN A 29 6.21 13.18 -11.83
N GLY A 30 6.53 11.91 -12.08
CA GLY A 30 7.50 11.50 -13.07
C GLY A 30 7.17 10.13 -13.67
N ASP A 31 7.62 9.90 -14.90
CA ASP A 31 7.59 8.61 -15.56
C ASP A 31 9.02 8.19 -15.92
N TRP A 32 9.30 6.90 -15.82
CA TRP A 32 10.54 6.30 -16.27
C TRP A 32 10.24 5.01 -17.03
N ILE A 33 11.00 4.75 -18.10
CA ILE A 33 10.83 3.57 -18.94
C ILE A 33 11.98 2.58 -18.68
N ALA A 34 11.64 1.44 -18.10
CA ALA A 34 12.55 0.31 -18.03
C ALA A 34 12.58 -0.39 -19.39
N LYS A 35 13.73 -0.28 -20.09
CA LYS A 35 13.93 -0.95 -21.37
C LYS A 35 14.20 -2.44 -21.15
N ASP A 36 13.66 -3.28 -22.07
CA ASP A 36 13.87 -4.73 -22.12
C ASP A 36 13.66 -5.42 -20.76
N PHE A 37 12.57 -5.06 -20.07
CA PHE A 37 12.28 -5.64 -18.78
C PHE A 37 11.89 -7.09 -18.89
N LYS A 38 12.64 -7.97 -18.20
CA LYS A 38 12.41 -9.40 -18.19
C LYS A 38 11.70 -9.83 -16.92
N PHE A 39 10.51 -10.42 -17.08
CA PHE A 39 9.72 -10.98 -15.98
C PHE A 39 10.21 -12.37 -15.55
N HIS A 40 9.87 -12.79 -14.33
CA HIS A 40 10.20 -14.13 -13.80
C HIS A 40 9.72 -15.27 -14.71
N THR A 41 8.64 -15.06 -15.45
CA THR A 41 8.10 -16.03 -16.43
C THR A 41 8.97 -16.19 -17.68
N GLY A 42 10.00 -15.36 -17.87
CA GLY A 42 10.80 -15.28 -19.08
C GLY A 42 10.22 -14.37 -20.17
N ALA A 43 8.98 -13.88 -20.02
CA ALA A 43 8.43 -12.86 -20.90
C ALA A 43 9.26 -11.58 -20.82
N THR A 44 9.36 -10.84 -21.94
CA THR A 44 10.07 -9.56 -21.99
C THR A 44 9.14 -8.48 -22.51
N MET A 45 9.19 -7.28 -21.89
CA MET A 45 8.53 -6.08 -22.37
C MET A 45 9.59 -5.07 -22.78
N ALA A 46 9.58 -4.64 -24.04
CA ALA A 46 10.56 -3.70 -24.59
C ALA A 46 10.55 -2.36 -23.83
N GLU A 47 9.39 -1.91 -23.42
CA GLU A 47 9.20 -0.66 -22.68
C GLU A 47 8.19 -0.88 -21.54
N LEU A 48 8.68 -1.00 -20.31
CA LEU A 48 7.86 -1.03 -19.11
C LEU A 48 7.85 0.37 -18.47
N LYS A 49 6.73 1.07 -18.53
CA LYS A 49 6.60 2.37 -17.88
C LYS A 49 6.38 2.19 -16.38
N LEU A 50 7.15 2.93 -15.58
CA LEU A 50 6.95 3.12 -14.15
C LEU A 50 6.66 4.59 -13.88
N HIS A 51 5.49 4.84 -13.32
CA HIS A 51 5.11 6.15 -12.80
C HIS A 51 5.54 6.27 -11.34
N TYR A 52 5.89 7.48 -10.92
CA TYR A 52 6.23 7.74 -9.51
C TYR A 52 5.94 9.19 -9.12
N ALA A 53 5.75 9.40 -7.83
CA ALA A 53 5.71 10.73 -7.24
C ALA A 53 6.96 10.95 -6.36
N THR A 54 7.40 12.20 -6.24
CA THR A 54 8.46 12.58 -5.30
C THR A 54 8.03 13.77 -4.45
N VAL A 55 8.50 13.80 -3.20
CA VAL A 55 8.31 14.91 -2.27
C VAL A 55 9.67 15.28 -1.67
N GLY A 56 9.97 16.56 -1.57
CA GLY A 56 11.31 17.06 -1.20
C GLY A 56 12.25 17.21 -2.40
N GLU A 57 13.45 17.72 -2.15
CA GLU A 57 14.45 17.94 -3.21
C GLU A 57 15.37 16.74 -3.36
N ALA A 58 15.85 16.49 -4.59
CA ALA A 58 16.71 15.33 -4.91
C ALA A 58 18.05 15.30 -4.16
N THR A 59 18.44 16.42 -3.53
CA THR A 59 19.60 16.52 -2.66
C THR A 59 19.36 16.00 -1.24
N GLY A 60 18.11 15.73 -0.88
CA GLY A 60 17.74 15.13 0.40
C GLY A 60 18.11 13.65 0.50
N GLN A 61 18.10 13.11 1.71
CA GLN A 61 18.34 11.67 1.93
C GLN A 61 17.25 10.83 1.27
N PRO A 62 17.57 9.87 0.38
CA PRO A 62 16.55 9.15 -0.37
C PRO A 62 15.75 8.18 0.51
N VAL A 63 14.42 8.26 0.42
CA VAL A 63 13.48 7.37 1.10
C VAL A 63 12.53 6.78 0.06
N LEU A 64 12.41 5.45 0.05
CA LEU A 64 11.47 4.74 -0.81
C LEU A 64 10.23 4.37 -0.02
N VAL A 65 9.06 4.84 -0.46
CA VAL A 65 7.74 4.58 0.16
C VAL A 65 6.91 3.71 -0.77
N LEU A 66 6.48 2.54 -0.28
CA LEU A 66 5.81 1.51 -1.09
C LEU A 66 4.34 1.33 -0.68
N HIS A 67 3.44 1.46 -1.65
CA HIS A 67 1.98 1.39 -1.44
C HIS A 67 1.44 -0.04 -1.32
N GLY A 68 0.20 -0.16 -0.81
CA GLY A 68 -0.54 -1.42 -0.69
C GLY A 68 -1.22 -1.87 -1.98
N SER A 69 -1.72 -3.12 -2.01
CA SER A 69 -2.49 -3.68 -3.14
C SER A 69 -3.69 -2.80 -3.51
N GLY A 70 -3.93 -2.63 -4.80
CA GLY A 70 -4.98 -1.76 -5.32
C GLY A 70 -4.74 -0.26 -5.12
N GLY A 71 -3.60 0.13 -4.52
CA GLY A 71 -3.20 1.51 -4.33
C GLY A 71 -2.30 2.04 -5.46
N SER A 72 -1.73 3.21 -5.22
CA SER A 72 -0.77 3.89 -6.07
C SER A 72 0.06 4.85 -5.20
N ALA A 73 0.95 5.62 -5.79
CA ALA A 73 1.66 6.71 -5.10
C ALA A 73 0.68 7.65 -4.37
N ALA A 74 -0.45 7.95 -4.97
CA ALA A 74 -1.47 8.81 -4.36
C ALA A 74 -2.03 8.25 -3.05
N SER A 75 -2.10 6.93 -2.89
CA SER A 75 -2.59 6.29 -1.66
C SER A 75 -1.67 6.47 -0.45
N MET A 76 -0.40 6.86 -0.68
CA MET A 76 0.56 7.19 0.37
C MET A 76 0.64 8.70 0.65
N LEU A 77 -0.10 9.52 -0.10
CA LEU A 77 -0.16 10.98 0.07
C LEU A 77 -1.40 11.43 0.86
N THR A 78 -1.94 10.55 1.70
CA THR A 78 -3.10 10.82 2.55
C THR A 78 -2.74 11.69 3.76
N PRO A 79 -3.71 12.43 4.32
CA PRO A 79 -3.49 13.19 5.58
C PRO A 79 -3.00 12.31 6.74
N THR A 80 -3.48 11.04 6.80
CA THR A 80 -3.12 10.11 7.88
C THR A 80 -1.75 9.44 7.71
N PHE A 81 -1.16 9.48 6.50
CA PHE A 81 0.19 8.97 6.26
C PHE A 81 1.16 10.12 5.98
N ALA A 82 1.11 10.74 4.81
CA ALA A 82 2.02 11.83 4.45
C ALA A 82 1.84 13.06 5.34
N GLY A 83 0.60 13.41 5.73
CA GLY A 83 0.32 14.52 6.65
C GLY A 83 0.91 14.33 8.04
N GLU A 84 1.13 13.09 8.48
CA GLU A 84 1.76 12.74 9.76
C GLU A 84 3.27 12.56 9.68
N LEU A 85 3.84 12.44 8.46
CA LEU A 85 5.25 12.05 8.28
C LEU A 85 6.11 13.07 7.54
N PHE A 86 5.57 13.84 6.57
CA PHE A 86 6.38 14.60 5.60
C PHE A 86 6.54 16.09 5.92
N GLY A 87 5.76 16.61 6.85
CA GLY A 87 5.82 18.03 7.26
C GLY A 87 7.05 18.40 8.06
N PRO A 88 7.25 19.70 8.34
CA PRO A 88 8.40 20.20 9.09
C PRO A 88 8.52 19.55 10.48
N GLY A 89 9.71 19.02 10.78
CA GLY A 89 10.01 18.36 12.06
C GLY A 89 9.41 16.96 12.23
N GLN A 90 8.63 16.46 11.26
CA GLN A 90 8.11 15.10 11.26
C GLN A 90 9.20 14.08 10.85
N PRO A 91 8.98 12.77 11.09
CA PRO A 91 10.01 11.74 10.87
C PRO A 91 10.61 11.70 9.47
N LEU A 92 9.83 12.01 8.44
CA LEU A 92 10.25 12.06 7.03
C LEU A 92 10.12 13.49 6.46
N ASP A 93 10.50 14.48 7.25
CA ASP A 93 10.48 15.91 6.88
C ASP A 93 11.06 16.14 5.47
N ALA A 94 10.21 16.59 4.54
CA ALA A 94 10.57 16.79 3.13
C ALA A 94 11.66 17.86 2.88
N ALA A 95 12.02 18.65 3.91
CA ALA A 95 13.18 19.53 3.84
C ALA A 95 14.51 18.78 3.99
N LYS A 96 14.48 17.54 4.50
CA LYS A 96 15.65 16.70 4.77
C LYS A 96 15.70 15.45 3.90
N TYR A 97 14.55 14.95 3.48
CA TYR A 97 14.39 13.70 2.76
C TYR A 97 13.91 13.92 1.32
N TYR A 98 14.43 13.10 0.41
CA TYR A 98 13.91 12.93 -0.93
C TYR A 98 13.03 11.69 -0.94
N ILE A 99 11.72 11.89 -0.85
CA ILE A 99 10.74 10.83 -0.70
C ILE A 99 10.27 10.40 -2.09
N ILE A 100 10.46 9.13 -2.42
CA ILE A 100 10.16 8.52 -3.71
C ILE A 100 9.04 7.51 -3.51
N ILE A 101 7.95 7.64 -4.26
CA ILE A 101 6.74 6.83 -4.13
C ILE A 101 6.38 6.27 -5.52
N PRO A 102 6.93 5.10 -5.92
CA PRO A 102 6.59 4.52 -7.22
C PRO A 102 5.21 3.87 -7.22
N ASP A 103 4.53 3.93 -8.35
CA ASP A 103 3.46 3.00 -8.68
C ASP A 103 4.07 1.65 -9.06
N GLY A 104 3.60 0.57 -8.46
CA GLY A 104 4.04 -0.78 -8.84
C GLY A 104 3.59 -1.16 -10.26
N ILE A 105 4.21 -2.18 -10.86
CA ILE A 105 3.70 -2.79 -12.10
C ILE A 105 2.23 -3.17 -11.88
N GLY A 106 1.36 -2.85 -12.82
CA GLY A 106 -0.06 -3.15 -12.72
C GLY A 106 -0.86 -2.15 -11.87
N HIS A 107 -0.26 -1.06 -11.35
CA HIS A 107 -0.89 -0.11 -10.46
C HIS A 107 -0.77 1.33 -10.97
N GLY A 108 -1.70 2.17 -10.52
CA GLY A 108 -1.67 3.61 -10.78
C GLY A 108 -1.52 3.95 -12.26
N GLN A 109 -0.47 4.70 -12.59
CA GLN A 109 -0.14 5.10 -13.95
C GLN A 109 1.04 4.31 -14.55
N SER A 110 1.59 3.31 -13.82
CA SER A 110 2.55 2.35 -14.36
C SER A 110 1.88 1.40 -15.35
N SER A 111 2.67 0.78 -16.23
CA SER A 111 2.17 -0.22 -17.22
C SER A 111 1.32 -1.29 -16.54
N LYS A 112 0.14 -1.57 -17.11
CA LYS A 112 -0.87 -2.48 -16.56
C LYS A 112 -1.72 -3.13 -17.65
N PRO A 113 -2.42 -4.23 -17.35
CA PRO A 113 -3.29 -4.94 -18.30
C PRO A 113 -4.29 -4.04 -19.03
N SER A 114 -4.94 -3.11 -18.34
CA SER A 114 -5.95 -2.21 -18.90
C SER A 114 -5.40 -1.20 -19.92
N ASP A 115 -4.08 -1.04 -20.02
CA ASP A 115 -3.45 -0.18 -21.05
C ASP A 115 -3.51 -0.76 -22.47
N GLY A 116 -4.31 -1.82 -22.70
CA GLY A 116 -4.60 -2.39 -24.00
C GLY A 116 -4.24 -3.87 -24.16
N MET A 117 -3.30 -4.39 -23.38
CA MET A 117 -2.89 -5.80 -23.46
C MET A 117 -3.86 -6.77 -22.78
N LYS A 118 -4.69 -6.30 -21.85
CA LYS A 118 -5.64 -7.12 -21.10
C LYS A 118 -4.98 -8.36 -20.52
N THR A 119 -5.54 -9.55 -20.76
CA THR A 119 -4.99 -10.84 -20.29
C THR A 119 -3.71 -11.29 -21.02
N ALA A 120 -3.29 -10.60 -22.08
CA ALA A 120 -2.01 -10.81 -22.74
C ALA A 120 -0.85 -10.05 -22.06
N PHE A 121 -1.13 -9.19 -21.08
CA PHE A 121 -0.09 -8.54 -20.29
C PHE A 121 0.78 -9.61 -19.61
N PRO A 122 2.11 -9.44 -19.57
CA PRO A 122 2.99 -10.42 -18.92
C PRO A 122 2.57 -10.67 -17.46
N LYS A 123 2.52 -11.93 -17.07
CA LYS A 123 2.29 -12.26 -15.64
C LYS A 123 3.51 -11.83 -14.85
N TYR A 124 3.28 -11.14 -13.77
CA TYR A 124 4.29 -10.63 -12.86
C TYR A 124 4.00 -11.09 -11.43
N ASP A 125 5.04 -11.12 -10.63
CA ASP A 125 4.99 -11.37 -9.19
C ASP A 125 5.55 -10.18 -8.40
N TYR A 126 5.62 -10.31 -7.10
CA TYR A 126 6.18 -9.26 -6.23
C TYR A 126 7.68 -9.06 -6.41
N ALA A 127 8.43 -10.10 -6.82
CA ALA A 127 9.85 -9.96 -7.12
C ALA A 127 10.07 -9.12 -8.38
N ASP A 128 9.24 -9.29 -9.40
CA ASP A 128 9.26 -8.45 -10.61
C ASP A 128 8.97 -6.98 -10.29
N ILE A 129 8.00 -6.72 -9.41
CA ILE A 129 7.68 -5.35 -8.99
C ILE A 129 8.89 -4.74 -8.26
N VAL A 130 9.52 -5.48 -7.36
CA VAL A 130 10.72 -5.02 -6.65
C VAL A 130 11.89 -4.79 -7.60
N ASP A 131 12.09 -5.64 -8.62
CA ASP A 131 13.12 -5.44 -9.64
C ASP A 131 12.89 -4.18 -10.48
N ALA A 132 11.65 -3.93 -10.83
CA ALA A 132 11.29 -2.69 -11.53
C ALA A 132 11.53 -1.45 -10.64
N GLN A 133 11.17 -1.50 -9.36
CA GLN A 133 11.44 -0.45 -8.40
C GLN A 133 12.96 -0.24 -8.21
N TYR A 134 13.74 -1.31 -8.13
CA TYR A 134 15.19 -1.25 -8.03
C TYR A 134 15.81 -0.55 -9.26
N ARG A 135 15.37 -0.91 -10.46
CA ARG A 135 15.82 -0.27 -11.69
C ARG A 135 15.42 1.20 -11.76
N LEU A 136 14.20 1.56 -11.32
CA LEU A 136 13.80 2.96 -11.21
C LEU A 136 14.72 3.74 -10.28
N VAL A 137 15.01 3.20 -9.10
CA VAL A 137 15.90 3.84 -8.10
C VAL A 137 17.32 4.01 -8.62
N THR A 138 17.88 2.95 -9.21
CA THR A 138 19.31 2.92 -9.57
C THR A 138 19.60 3.46 -10.97
N GLU A 139 18.77 3.12 -11.98
CA GLU A 139 18.97 3.53 -13.37
C GLU A 139 18.20 4.82 -13.68
N GLY A 140 16.94 4.91 -13.21
CA GLY A 140 16.07 6.05 -13.51
C GLY A 140 16.44 7.31 -12.70
N LEU A 141 16.69 7.14 -11.40
CA LEU A 141 16.98 8.23 -10.48
C LEU A 141 18.48 8.35 -10.15
N GLY A 142 19.31 7.40 -10.58
CA GLY A 142 20.76 7.40 -10.37
C GLY A 142 21.20 7.25 -8.91
N LEU A 143 20.31 6.76 -8.03
CA LEU A 143 20.59 6.62 -6.61
C LEU A 143 21.37 5.34 -6.32
N LYS A 144 22.37 5.45 -5.47
CA LYS A 144 23.25 4.32 -5.10
C LYS A 144 22.94 3.74 -3.74
N HIS A 145 22.16 4.47 -2.93
CA HIS A 145 21.83 4.07 -1.57
C HIS A 145 20.52 4.75 -1.13
N LEU A 146 19.78 4.11 -0.19
CA LEU A 146 18.55 4.61 0.39
C LEU A 146 18.71 4.75 1.91
N ARG A 147 18.25 5.84 2.48
CA ARG A 147 18.18 5.98 3.93
C ARG A 147 17.14 5.03 4.53
N LEU A 148 16.04 4.84 3.83
CA LEU A 148 14.90 4.04 4.30
C LEU A 148 14.15 3.44 3.13
N VAL A 149 13.70 2.18 3.31
CA VAL A 149 12.58 1.60 2.55
C VAL A 149 11.44 1.32 3.54
N ILE A 150 10.30 1.95 3.32
CA ILE A 150 9.09 1.79 4.14
C ILE A 150 7.92 1.40 3.24
N GLY A 151 7.14 0.41 3.63
CA GLY A 151 6.02 -0.05 2.83
C GLY A 151 4.87 -0.59 3.64
N ASN A 152 3.64 -0.42 3.13
CA ASN A 152 2.42 -0.86 3.78
C ASN A 152 1.76 -2.01 3.02
N SER A 153 1.36 -3.09 3.71
CA SER A 153 0.67 -4.25 3.13
C SER A 153 1.51 -4.89 2.00
N MET A 154 1.08 -4.81 0.74
CA MET A 154 1.89 -5.21 -0.42
C MET A 154 3.27 -4.52 -0.39
N GLY A 155 3.32 -3.21 -0.13
CA GLY A 155 4.58 -2.48 0.02
C GLY A 155 5.42 -3.00 1.18
N GLY A 156 4.81 -3.46 2.27
CA GLY A 156 5.51 -4.14 3.37
C GLY A 156 6.09 -5.48 2.94
N MET A 157 5.37 -6.25 2.11
CA MET A 157 5.88 -7.48 1.49
C MET A 157 7.04 -7.18 0.54
N HIS A 158 6.94 -6.13 -0.26
CA HIS A 158 8.05 -5.66 -1.10
C HIS A 158 9.25 -5.23 -0.25
N THR A 159 9.04 -4.56 0.88
CA THR A 159 10.12 -4.16 1.80
C THR A 159 10.90 -5.38 2.32
N TRP A 160 10.23 -6.49 2.63
CA TRP A 160 10.89 -7.75 2.99
C TRP A 160 11.69 -8.34 1.82
N ILE A 161 11.20 -8.25 0.58
CA ILE A 161 11.95 -8.70 -0.61
C ILE A 161 13.17 -7.81 -0.84
N TRP A 162 13.01 -6.47 -0.76
CA TRP A 162 14.12 -5.50 -0.84
C TRP A 162 15.23 -5.84 0.15
N ALA A 163 14.85 -6.10 1.41
CA ALA A 163 15.77 -6.42 2.49
C ALA A 163 16.67 -7.62 2.19
N GLY A 164 16.10 -8.70 1.70
CA GLY A 164 16.84 -9.93 1.41
C GLY A 164 17.51 -9.98 0.04
N LYS A 165 17.03 -9.18 -0.93
CA LYS A 165 17.55 -9.16 -2.31
C LYS A 165 18.65 -8.13 -2.52
N TYR A 166 18.55 -6.97 -1.85
CA TYR A 166 19.48 -5.83 -2.00
C TYR A 166 19.97 -5.36 -0.62
N PRO A 167 20.60 -6.23 0.21
CA PRO A 167 20.88 -5.96 1.63
C PRO A 167 21.78 -4.74 1.87
N ASP A 168 22.63 -4.39 0.90
CA ASP A 168 23.58 -3.29 1.02
C ASP A 168 23.04 -1.93 0.59
N LEU A 169 21.81 -1.90 0.03
CA LEU A 169 21.30 -0.69 -0.63
C LEU A 169 20.56 0.27 0.32
N MET A 170 20.30 -0.11 1.58
CA MET A 170 19.57 0.75 2.51
C MET A 170 20.09 0.66 3.94
N ASP A 171 19.90 1.76 4.70
CA ASP A 171 20.25 1.82 6.11
C ASP A 171 19.16 1.23 7.02
N ALA A 172 17.89 1.51 6.70
CA ALA A 172 16.75 1.14 7.52
C ALA A 172 15.60 0.56 6.68
N LEU A 173 14.78 -0.28 7.32
CA LEU A 173 13.65 -0.96 6.72
C LEU A 173 12.44 -0.91 7.66
N VAL A 174 11.27 -0.58 7.10
CA VAL A 174 9.99 -0.60 7.85
C VAL A 174 8.92 -1.34 7.06
N PRO A 175 8.91 -2.68 7.08
CA PRO A 175 7.79 -3.46 6.57
C PRO A 175 6.59 -3.34 7.51
N MET A 176 5.44 -2.89 6.99
CA MET A 176 4.21 -2.71 7.76
C MET A 176 3.08 -3.59 7.25
N ALA A 177 2.27 -4.13 8.17
CA ALA A 177 1.13 -5.01 7.87
C ALA A 177 1.49 -6.15 6.90
N ALA A 178 2.64 -6.80 7.13
CA ALA A 178 3.18 -7.83 6.26
C ALA A 178 4.02 -8.84 7.04
N GLN A 179 3.76 -10.13 6.85
CA GLN A 179 4.55 -11.21 7.43
C GLN A 179 5.64 -11.68 6.45
N PRO A 180 6.86 -11.96 6.93
CA PRO A 180 7.96 -12.45 6.09
C PRO A 180 7.90 -13.98 5.90
N THR A 181 6.79 -14.48 5.38
CA THR A 181 6.54 -15.89 5.16
C THR A 181 5.82 -16.12 3.85
N GLU A 182 5.67 -17.37 3.46
CA GLU A 182 4.90 -17.78 2.29
C GLU A 182 3.46 -17.24 2.35
N MET A 183 2.94 -16.78 1.22
CA MET A 183 1.55 -16.38 1.07
C MET A 183 0.66 -17.62 1.13
N ALA A 184 0.02 -17.83 2.29
CA ALA A 184 -0.71 -19.04 2.58
C ALA A 184 -1.95 -18.80 3.45
N ALA A 185 -2.55 -19.88 3.93
CA ALA A 185 -3.65 -19.93 4.89
C ALA A 185 -4.80 -18.99 4.52
N ARG A 186 -5.50 -18.43 5.53
CA ARG A 186 -6.68 -17.59 5.35
C ARG A 186 -6.44 -16.39 4.43
N ASN A 187 -5.24 -15.76 4.50
CA ASN A 187 -4.91 -14.62 3.65
C ASN A 187 -4.95 -15.03 2.15
N TRP A 188 -4.30 -16.13 1.77
CA TRP A 188 -4.36 -16.60 0.39
C TRP A 188 -5.73 -17.15 0.00
N MET A 189 -6.39 -17.89 0.88
CA MET A 189 -7.74 -18.43 0.63
C MET A 189 -8.73 -17.31 0.26
N LEU A 190 -8.74 -16.23 1.04
CA LEU A 190 -9.62 -15.08 0.76
C LEU A 190 -9.25 -14.36 -0.54
N ARG A 191 -7.95 -14.16 -0.83
CA ARG A 191 -7.48 -13.60 -2.10
C ARG A 191 -7.91 -14.47 -3.28
N ARG A 192 -7.73 -15.78 -3.17
CA ARG A 192 -8.12 -16.73 -4.21
C ARG A 192 -9.64 -16.71 -4.44
N MET A 193 -10.45 -16.69 -3.39
CA MET A 193 -11.91 -16.60 -3.51
C MET A 193 -12.33 -15.31 -4.24
N MET A 194 -11.75 -14.18 -3.88
CA MET A 194 -12.02 -12.90 -4.54
C MET A 194 -11.67 -12.95 -6.04
N ILE A 195 -10.49 -13.46 -6.39
CA ILE A 195 -10.04 -13.62 -7.77
C ILE A 195 -11.00 -14.53 -8.55
N GLU A 196 -11.36 -15.70 -7.99
CA GLU A 196 -12.24 -16.66 -8.68
C GLU A 196 -13.69 -16.14 -8.79
N THR A 197 -14.17 -15.36 -7.83
CA THR A 197 -15.47 -14.70 -7.94
C THR A 197 -15.54 -13.78 -9.16
N ILE A 198 -14.47 -13.02 -9.42
CA ILE A 198 -14.39 -12.15 -10.60
C ILE A 198 -14.23 -12.98 -11.89
N ARG A 199 -13.33 -13.97 -11.90
CA ARG A 199 -13.06 -14.81 -13.09
C ARG A 199 -14.27 -15.63 -13.56
N ASN A 200 -15.09 -16.07 -12.61
CA ASN A 200 -16.28 -16.86 -12.88
C ASN A 200 -17.54 -16.01 -13.07
N ASP A 201 -17.45 -14.69 -13.00
CA ASP A 201 -18.53 -13.81 -13.39
C ASP A 201 -18.75 -13.93 -14.91
N PRO A 202 -19.97 -14.24 -15.40
CA PRO A 202 -20.24 -14.30 -16.83
C PRO A 202 -19.85 -13.02 -17.59
N ASP A 203 -19.96 -11.86 -16.94
CA ASP A 203 -19.63 -10.57 -17.53
C ASP A 203 -18.10 -10.39 -17.70
N TYR A 204 -17.25 -11.17 -17.02
CA TYR A 204 -15.78 -11.10 -17.16
C TYR A 204 -15.31 -11.55 -18.55
N ASN A 205 -16.00 -12.51 -19.17
CA ASN A 205 -15.74 -13.00 -20.52
C ASN A 205 -14.24 -13.23 -20.82
N GLY A 206 -13.54 -13.95 -19.92
CA GLY A 206 -12.11 -14.24 -20.07
C GLY A 206 -11.20 -13.01 -20.15
N GLY A 207 -11.64 -11.88 -19.58
CA GLY A 207 -10.93 -10.60 -19.60
C GLY A 207 -11.27 -9.66 -20.76
N ASN A 208 -12.25 -10.04 -21.59
CA ASN A 208 -12.70 -9.23 -22.74
C ASN A 208 -14.11 -8.64 -22.50
N TYR A 209 -14.31 -7.99 -21.37
CA TYR A 209 -15.57 -7.35 -21.00
C TYR A 209 -15.71 -5.96 -21.62
N ALA A 210 -16.97 -5.56 -21.86
CA ALA A 210 -17.32 -4.20 -22.29
C ALA A 210 -17.61 -3.27 -21.09
N ALA A 211 -18.08 -3.85 -19.98
CA ALA A 211 -18.29 -3.17 -18.70
C ALA A 211 -17.69 -4.04 -17.59
N GLN A 212 -17.33 -3.43 -16.47
CA GLN A 212 -16.72 -4.15 -15.35
C GLN A 212 -17.65 -5.27 -14.82
N PRO A 213 -17.10 -6.47 -14.49
CA PRO A 213 -17.90 -7.59 -13.98
C PRO A 213 -18.70 -7.21 -12.74
N ARG A 214 -19.98 -7.58 -12.72
CA ARG A 214 -20.92 -7.18 -11.65
C ARG A 214 -20.53 -7.74 -10.28
N MET A 215 -19.99 -8.96 -10.24
CA MET A 215 -19.60 -9.60 -8.99
C MET A 215 -18.36 -9.01 -8.35
N MET A 216 -17.59 -8.20 -9.09
CA MET A 216 -16.35 -7.59 -8.59
C MET A 216 -16.58 -6.75 -7.32
N LYS A 217 -17.65 -5.94 -7.27
CA LYS A 217 -17.97 -5.13 -6.09
C LYS A 217 -18.29 -5.98 -4.85
N TYR A 218 -19.01 -7.07 -5.04
CA TYR A 218 -19.34 -7.98 -3.92
C TYR A 218 -18.09 -8.71 -3.43
N ALA A 219 -17.21 -9.16 -4.35
CA ALA A 219 -15.96 -9.80 -4.01
C ALA A 219 -15.05 -8.88 -3.19
N ILE A 220 -14.91 -7.62 -3.61
CA ILE A 220 -14.11 -6.60 -2.91
C ILE A 220 -14.72 -6.28 -1.54
N ALA A 221 -16.04 -6.07 -1.47
CA ALA A 221 -16.72 -5.76 -0.22
C ALA A 221 -16.60 -6.90 0.79
N ALA A 222 -16.87 -8.14 0.37
CA ALA A 222 -16.76 -9.33 1.21
C ALA A 222 -15.31 -9.54 1.69
N TYR A 223 -14.31 -9.42 0.80
CA TYR A 223 -12.91 -9.50 1.16
C TYR A 223 -12.52 -8.42 2.18
N GLY A 224 -12.96 -7.18 1.96
CA GLY A 224 -12.67 -6.07 2.86
C GLY A 224 -13.24 -6.29 4.26
N ILE A 225 -14.48 -6.78 4.37
CA ILE A 225 -15.12 -7.09 5.66
C ILE A 225 -14.40 -8.26 6.35
N ALA A 226 -14.06 -9.31 5.61
CA ALA A 226 -13.47 -10.52 6.17
C ALA A 226 -11.98 -10.39 6.56
N SER A 227 -11.30 -9.35 6.07
CA SER A 227 -9.84 -9.27 6.16
C SER A 227 -9.27 -7.90 6.55
N ALA A 228 -10.12 -6.95 6.92
CA ALA A 228 -9.69 -5.63 7.36
C ALA A 228 -10.79 -4.94 8.18
N GLY A 229 -10.39 -4.04 9.06
CA GLY A 229 -11.33 -3.24 9.86
C GLY A 229 -11.21 -3.41 11.37
N GLY A 230 -10.71 -4.55 11.82
CA GLY A 230 -10.55 -4.90 13.23
C GLY A 230 -11.89 -5.20 13.93
N THR A 231 -11.93 -6.25 14.73
CA THR A 231 -13.17 -6.64 15.45
C THR A 231 -13.69 -5.53 16.37
N LEU A 232 -12.81 -4.89 17.15
CA LEU A 232 -13.18 -3.78 18.04
C LEU A 232 -13.63 -2.54 17.25
N GLY A 233 -12.93 -2.26 16.14
CA GLY A 233 -13.29 -1.17 15.24
C GLY A 233 -14.68 -1.33 14.63
N TYR A 234 -14.99 -2.52 14.11
CA TYR A 234 -16.34 -2.81 13.58
C TYR A 234 -17.40 -2.76 14.67
N GLN A 235 -17.14 -3.32 15.85
CA GLN A 235 -18.10 -3.28 16.95
C GLN A 235 -18.39 -1.83 17.39
N ALA A 236 -17.39 -0.95 17.37
CA ALA A 236 -17.58 0.46 17.70
C ALA A 236 -18.37 1.22 16.62
N LEU A 237 -18.11 0.92 15.32
CA LEU A 237 -18.75 1.61 14.21
C LEU A 237 -20.18 1.10 13.93
N ALA A 238 -20.42 -0.20 14.06
CA ALA A 238 -21.67 -0.87 13.73
C ALA A 238 -22.18 -1.76 14.86
N PRO A 239 -22.53 -1.20 16.05
CA PRO A 239 -22.97 -1.97 17.21
C PRO A 239 -24.41 -2.49 17.10
N THR A 240 -25.14 -2.16 16.02
CA THR A 240 -26.52 -2.62 15.73
C THR A 240 -26.62 -3.14 14.30
N ALA A 241 -27.63 -3.99 14.03
CA ALA A 241 -27.89 -4.51 12.69
C ALA A 241 -28.07 -3.37 11.66
N ASP A 242 -28.89 -2.36 11.98
CA ASP A 242 -29.15 -1.23 11.08
C ASP A 242 -27.87 -0.47 10.69
N LYS A 243 -26.93 -0.32 11.63
CA LYS A 243 -25.64 0.31 11.34
C LYS A 243 -24.73 -0.60 10.51
N ALA A 244 -24.77 -1.90 10.76
CA ALA A 244 -24.04 -2.88 9.97
C ALA A 244 -24.58 -2.93 8.53
N ASP A 245 -25.92 -2.96 8.35
CA ASP A 245 -26.57 -2.90 7.04
C ASP A 245 -26.15 -1.64 6.29
N LYS A 246 -26.22 -0.49 6.95
CA LYS A 246 -25.77 0.78 6.35
C LYS A 246 -24.32 0.73 5.91
N MET A 247 -23.41 0.14 6.68
CA MET A 247 -22.01 0.01 6.29
C MET A 247 -21.81 -0.86 5.04
N VAL A 248 -22.58 -1.93 4.91
CA VAL A 248 -22.57 -2.80 3.73
C VAL A 248 -23.15 -2.06 2.52
N ASP A 249 -24.28 -1.39 2.69
CA ASP A 249 -24.94 -0.62 1.62
C ASP A 249 -24.03 0.50 1.11
N ASP A 250 -23.40 1.27 1.99
CA ASP A 250 -22.45 2.33 1.63
C ASP A 250 -21.26 1.78 0.80
N ARG A 251 -20.73 0.60 1.18
CA ARG A 251 -19.66 -0.07 0.42
C ARG A 251 -20.12 -0.52 -0.97
N LEU A 252 -21.32 -1.10 -1.05
CA LEU A 252 -21.88 -1.58 -2.31
C LEU A 252 -22.35 -0.43 -3.23
N ALA A 253 -22.68 0.73 -2.66
CA ALA A 253 -23.00 1.95 -3.41
C ALA A 253 -21.76 2.66 -3.95
N THR A 254 -20.59 2.44 -3.34
CA THR A 254 -19.33 3.09 -3.79
C THR A 254 -18.96 2.59 -5.18
N PRO A 255 -18.78 3.48 -6.16
CA PRO A 255 -18.35 3.10 -7.50
C PRO A 255 -16.97 2.43 -7.50
N ILE A 256 -16.82 1.33 -8.24
CA ILE A 256 -15.52 0.69 -8.46
C ILE A 256 -14.88 1.36 -9.67
N THR A 257 -13.73 1.96 -9.46
CA THR A 257 -12.90 2.57 -10.51
C THR A 257 -11.80 1.63 -11.01
N ALA A 258 -11.55 0.52 -10.30
CA ALA A 258 -10.56 -0.46 -10.68
C ALA A 258 -11.00 -1.28 -11.90
N ASP A 259 -10.06 -1.58 -12.79
CA ASP A 259 -10.26 -2.52 -13.89
C ASP A 259 -10.12 -3.96 -13.39
N ALA A 260 -10.97 -4.87 -13.84
CA ALA A 260 -10.99 -6.24 -13.35
C ALA A 260 -9.72 -7.05 -13.72
N ASN A 261 -9.13 -6.82 -14.90
CA ASN A 261 -7.87 -7.45 -15.27
C ASN A 261 -6.73 -6.94 -14.39
N ASP A 262 -6.61 -5.61 -14.23
CA ASP A 262 -5.60 -5.01 -13.35
C ASP A 262 -5.74 -5.58 -11.93
N PHE A 263 -6.96 -5.63 -11.41
CA PHE A 263 -7.25 -6.13 -10.08
C PHE A 263 -6.84 -7.60 -9.90
N ILE A 264 -7.22 -8.47 -10.84
CA ILE A 264 -6.82 -9.89 -10.78
C ILE A 264 -5.30 -10.04 -10.81
N TYR A 265 -4.60 -9.32 -11.68
CA TYR A 265 -3.15 -9.37 -11.79
C TYR A 265 -2.46 -8.89 -10.50
N GLN A 266 -2.90 -7.77 -9.93
CA GLN A 266 -2.37 -7.21 -8.68
C GLN A 266 -2.46 -8.20 -7.51
N TRP A 267 -3.60 -8.88 -7.36
CA TRP A 267 -3.81 -9.83 -6.27
C TRP A 267 -3.13 -11.18 -6.54
N GLN A 268 -3.13 -11.62 -7.81
CA GLN A 268 -2.45 -12.85 -8.21
C GLN A 268 -0.93 -12.76 -8.04
N ALA A 269 -0.34 -11.58 -8.23
CA ALA A 269 1.10 -11.34 -8.09
C ALA A 269 1.66 -11.70 -6.71
N SER A 270 0.81 -11.77 -5.69
CA SER A 270 1.22 -12.16 -4.33
C SER A 270 1.36 -13.66 -4.11
N ARG A 271 0.90 -14.51 -5.07
CA ARG A 271 0.77 -15.96 -4.84
C ARG A 271 2.06 -16.64 -4.43
N ASP A 272 3.16 -16.27 -5.05
CA ASP A 272 4.45 -16.92 -4.87
C ASP A 272 5.38 -16.10 -3.94
N TYR A 273 4.79 -15.14 -3.20
CA TYR A 273 5.52 -14.37 -2.20
C TYR A 273 6.04 -15.25 -1.08
N ASN A 274 7.35 -15.30 -0.89
CA ASN A 274 8.03 -15.95 0.23
C ASN A 274 9.43 -15.37 0.44
N PRO A 275 9.63 -14.36 1.28
CA PRO A 275 10.94 -13.76 1.53
C PRO A 275 11.76 -14.51 2.59
N ALA A 276 11.25 -15.59 3.18
CA ALA A 276 11.84 -16.24 4.34
C ALA A 276 13.32 -16.64 4.16
N ALA A 277 13.71 -17.07 2.95
CA ALA A 277 15.10 -17.45 2.66
C ALA A 277 16.10 -16.27 2.67
N GLY A 278 15.60 -15.02 2.75
CA GLY A 278 16.41 -13.82 2.75
C GLY A 278 16.67 -13.19 4.12
N LEU A 279 16.01 -13.68 5.19
CA LEU A 279 15.98 -12.99 6.48
C LEU A 279 17.36 -12.82 7.13
N GLU A 280 18.21 -13.82 7.06
CA GLU A 280 19.57 -13.79 7.63
C GLU A 280 20.53 -12.86 6.87
N ARG A 281 20.18 -12.51 5.61
CA ARG A 281 20.98 -11.58 4.81
C ARG A 281 20.68 -10.11 5.07
N ILE A 282 19.65 -9.83 5.88
CA ILE A 282 19.24 -8.45 6.18
C ILE A 282 20.31 -7.78 7.05
N GLU A 283 20.99 -6.80 6.49
CA GLU A 283 22.03 -6.02 7.17
C GLU A 283 21.50 -4.70 7.75
N ALA A 284 20.45 -4.14 7.14
CA ALA A 284 19.85 -2.88 7.57
C ALA A 284 19.17 -3.02 8.95
N THR A 285 19.03 -1.90 9.66
CA THR A 285 18.21 -1.87 10.87
C THR A 285 16.74 -1.97 10.50
N LEU A 286 16.02 -2.96 11.06
CA LEU A 286 14.65 -3.27 10.67
C LEU A 286 13.67 -3.06 11.83
N LEU A 287 12.59 -2.33 11.56
CA LEU A 287 11.43 -2.20 12.43
C LEU A 287 10.19 -2.73 11.71
N ALA A 288 9.78 -3.96 11.99
CA ALA A 288 8.51 -4.48 11.51
C ALA A 288 7.37 -3.87 12.34
N ILE A 289 6.32 -3.37 11.67
CA ILE A 289 5.15 -2.78 12.34
C ILE A 289 3.89 -3.55 11.92
N ASN A 290 3.13 -4.02 12.91
CA ASN A 290 1.84 -4.67 12.64
C ASN A 290 0.81 -4.24 13.69
N ALA A 291 -0.49 -4.41 13.40
CA ALA A 291 -1.54 -4.23 14.39
C ALA A 291 -1.88 -5.58 15.05
N ALA A 292 -2.22 -5.53 16.34
CA ALA A 292 -2.58 -6.75 17.10
C ALA A 292 -3.89 -7.38 16.63
N ASP A 293 -4.73 -6.60 15.93
CA ASP A 293 -6.00 -7.02 15.36
C ASP A 293 -5.96 -7.16 13.82
N ASP A 294 -4.76 -7.29 13.22
CA ASP A 294 -4.60 -7.48 11.77
C ASP A 294 -5.06 -8.88 11.34
N GLU A 295 -6.18 -8.95 10.64
CA GLU A 295 -6.81 -10.21 10.20
C GLU A 295 -6.02 -10.93 9.11
N ARG A 296 -5.18 -10.19 8.35
CA ARG A 296 -4.32 -10.77 7.28
C ARG A 296 -2.99 -11.27 7.82
N ASN A 297 -2.49 -10.65 8.89
CA ASN A 297 -1.22 -10.96 9.51
C ASN A 297 -1.41 -11.20 11.02
N PRO A 298 -2.23 -12.20 11.40
CA PRO A 298 -2.65 -12.39 12.77
C PRO A 298 -1.47 -12.75 13.68
N PRO A 299 -1.21 -11.97 14.74
CA PRO A 299 -0.05 -12.15 15.60
C PRO A 299 -0.09 -13.44 16.42
N GLU A 300 -1.28 -14.01 16.67
CA GLU A 300 -1.44 -15.29 17.38
C GLU A 300 -0.79 -16.49 16.65
N THR A 301 -0.47 -16.35 15.36
CA THR A 301 0.30 -17.39 14.64
C THR A 301 1.76 -17.46 15.08
N GLY A 302 2.28 -16.44 15.75
CA GLY A 302 3.69 -16.35 16.11
C GLY A 302 4.67 -16.18 14.95
N ILE A 303 4.22 -16.24 13.69
CA ILE A 303 5.08 -16.27 12.49
C ILE A 303 6.05 -15.09 12.45
N THR A 304 5.54 -13.87 12.63
CA THR A 304 6.41 -12.68 12.56
C THR A 304 7.42 -12.67 13.70
N LEU A 305 7.00 -13.06 14.92
CA LEU A 305 7.88 -13.12 16.09
C LEU A 305 9.02 -14.11 15.88
N GLU A 306 8.74 -15.30 15.34
CA GLU A 306 9.75 -16.30 15.02
C GLU A 306 10.71 -15.83 13.92
N ALA A 307 10.17 -15.21 12.86
CA ALA A 307 10.96 -14.66 11.76
C ALA A 307 11.92 -13.56 12.25
N MET A 308 11.48 -12.72 13.20
CA MET A 308 12.33 -11.65 13.76
C MET A 308 13.57 -12.18 14.49
N LYS A 309 13.56 -13.41 15.01
CA LYS A 309 14.74 -14.05 15.62
C LYS A 309 15.86 -14.30 14.60
N ARG A 310 15.54 -14.32 13.30
CA ARG A 310 16.46 -14.54 12.19
C ARG A 310 17.01 -13.22 11.60
N VAL A 311 16.49 -12.07 12.02
CA VAL A 311 16.92 -10.75 11.59
C VAL A 311 17.83 -10.12 12.61
N LYS A 312 19.11 -9.97 12.29
CA LYS A 312 20.18 -9.56 13.20
C LYS A 312 19.88 -8.24 13.95
N ASN A 313 19.39 -7.22 13.21
CA ASN A 313 19.10 -5.89 13.74
C ASN A 313 17.60 -5.59 13.64
N GLY A 314 16.75 -6.58 13.93
CA GLY A 314 15.30 -6.50 13.78
C GLY A 314 14.56 -6.25 15.07
N LYS A 315 13.53 -5.39 15.03
CA LYS A 315 12.55 -5.20 16.10
C LYS A 315 11.14 -5.32 15.55
N LEU A 316 10.21 -5.84 16.35
CA LEU A 316 8.78 -5.85 16.06
C LEU A 316 8.09 -4.83 16.98
N TYR A 317 7.31 -3.95 16.38
CA TYR A 317 6.34 -3.11 17.08
C TYR A 317 4.93 -3.57 16.73
N LEU A 318 4.22 -4.09 17.73
CA LEU A 318 2.83 -4.50 17.60
C LEU A 318 1.94 -3.39 18.18
N ILE A 319 1.17 -2.72 17.32
CA ILE A 319 0.20 -1.69 17.75
C ILE A 319 -0.93 -2.39 18.50
N PRO A 320 -1.20 -2.03 19.78
CA PRO A 320 -2.27 -2.66 20.54
C PRO A 320 -3.64 -2.47 19.88
N ALA A 321 -4.47 -3.52 19.90
CA ALA A 321 -5.84 -3.44 19.40
C ALA A 321 -6.67 -2.49 20.27
N SER A 322 -7.48 -1.64 19.63
CA SER A 322 -8.36 -0.68 20.28
C SER A 322 -9.59 -0.38 19.40
N PRO A 323 -10.61 0.33 19.92
CA PRO A 323 -11.71 0.81 19.10
C PRO A 323 -11.31 1.76 17.96
N GLU A 324 -10.14 2.38 18.04
CA GLU A 324 -9.58 3.29 17.03
C GLU A 324 -8.77 2.54 15.95
N THR A 325 -8.27 1.34 16.25
CA THR A 325 -7.58 0.50 15.26
C THR A 325 -8.57 -0.06 14.22
N ARG A 326 -8.05 -0.40 13.06
CA ARG A 326 -8.83 -0.88 11.90
C ARG A 326 -8.22 -2.16 11.32
N GLY A 327 -7.76 -3.07 12.19
CA GLY A 327 -7.13 -4.31 11.78
C GLY A 327 -6.00 -4.06 10.79
N HIS A 328 -6.02 -4.73 9.65
CA HIS A 328 -5.04 -4.57 8.60
C HIS A 328 -4.85 -3.11 8.10
N LEU A 329 -5.85 -2.26 8.22
CA LEU A 329 -5.78 -0.86 7.76
C LEU A 329 -5.13 0.09 8.77
N THR A 330 -4.86 -0.35 9.99
CA THR A 330 -4.30 0.49 11.08
C THR A 330 -3.00 1.16 10.67
N THR A 331 -2.12 0.45 9.97
CA THR A 331 -0.81 0.96 9.55
C THR A 331 -0.87 2.03 8.45
N GLY A 332 -2.04 2.27 7.86
CA GLY A 332 -2.30 3.43 7.00
C GLY A 332 -2.38 4.76 7.76
N ASN A 333 -2.48 4.71 9.10
CA ASN A 333 -2.44 5.89 9.96
C ASN A 333 -1.13 5.95 10.75
N ALA A 334 -0.23 6.83 10.34
CA ALA A 334 1.11 6.94 10.91
C ALA A 334 1.10 7.51 12.34
N ALA A 335 0.01 8.11 12.80
CA ALA A 335 -0.11 8.57 14.18
C ALA A 335 0.14 7.45 15.20
N PHE A 336 -0.17 6.18 14.86
CA PHE A 336 0.06 5.03 15.71
C PHE A 336 1.53 4.64 15.87
N TYR A 337 2.43 5.06 14.96
CA TYR A 337 3.81 4.59 14.95
C TYR A 337 4.87 5.64 14.59
N LYS A 338 4.50 6.89 14.28
CA LYS A 338 5.46 7.93 13.88
C LYS A 338 6.61 8.14 14.86
N LEU A 339 6.38 8.00 16.16
CA LEU A 339 7.42 8.11 17.18
C LEU A 339 8.41 6.93 17.11
N LYS A 340 7.95 5.72 16.79
CA LYS A 340 8.81 4.55 16.60
C LYS A 340 9.64 4.65 15.32
N LEU A 341 9.06 5.21 14.26
CA LEU A 341 9.80 5.52 13.04
C LEU A 341 10.88 6.59 13.31
N GLN A 342 10.57 7.61 14.08
CA GLN A 342 11.55 8.65 14.47
C GLN A 342 12.71 8.05 15.28
N GLU A 343 12.41 7.19 16.27
CA GLU A 343 13.41 6.46 17.06
C GLU A 343 14.33 5.61 16.15
N LEU A 344 13.74 4.87 15.18
CA LEU A 344 14.50 4.09 14.21
C LEU A 344 15.47 4.98 13.42
N LEU A 345 14.99 6.08 12.85
CA LEU A 345 15.82 6.97 12.01
C LEU A 345 16.94 7.69 12.79
N GLN A 346 16.72 7.91 14.09
CA GLN A 346 17.77 8.48 14.97
C GLN A 346 18.85 7.47 15.36
N THR A 347 18.50 6.19 15.44
CA THR A 347 19.38 5.14 15.95
C THR A 347 19.99 4.24 14.87
N ALA A 348 19.35 4.12 13.70
CA ALA A 348 19.87 3.33 12.60
C ALA A 348 21.16 3.96 12.04
N PRO A 349 22.28 3.22 11.99
CA PRO A 349 23.53 3.72 11.43
C PRO A 349 23.32 4.19 9.98
N GLN A 350 23.94 5.33 9.63
CA GLN A 350 24.06 5.74 8.24
C GLN A 350 25.30 5.03 7.66
N ARG A 351 25.08 4.20 6.66
CA ARG A 351 26.17 3.56 5.95
C ARG A 351 26.80 4.59 5.03
N ALA A 352 28.15 4.60 4.97
CA ALA A 352 28.86 5.46 4.01
C ALA A 352 28.46 5.06 2.58
N MET A 353 28.07 6.05 1.77
CA MET A 353 27.86 5.90 0.34
C MET A 353 29.18 5.72 -0.39
#